data_5d7823ae70118c71ceac315e5bd61618
#
_entry.id   5d7823ae70118c71ceac315e5bd61618
#
_cell.length_a   1.000
_cell.length_b   1.000
_cell.length_c   1.000
_cell.angle_alpha   90.00
_cell.angle_beta   90.00
_cell.angle_gamma   90.00
#
_symmetry.space_group_name_H-M   'P 1'
#
loop_
_entity.id
_entity.type
_entity.pdbx_description
1 polymer ?
#
loop_
_entity_poly.entity_id
_entity_poly.type
_entity_poly.pdbx_seq_one_letter_code
_entity_poly.pdbx_strand_id
1 'polypeptide(L)'
;MGELHIIDHPLVQHKLTIMRDKNTGTKDFKELLTEISTLMGYEITRDLPLKDVEIETPICKTTGKEISGKKIAIVPVLRAGLGMVEGLLTLVPVAKVGHIGLYRDPETHEPVEYYCKLPFDIEQRTVILCDPMLATGGSASAAVTMIKKRGVTSIKMLNLVSAPEGVERIRRDHPDVDMYCAALDDHLNEHAYIVPGLGDAGDRIFGTK
;
A
#
# COMPACT_ATOMS: atom_id res chain seq x y z
N MET A 1 -8.88 -5.32 16.07
CA MET A 1 -9.50 -4.23 15.29
C MET A 1 -8.38 -3.56 14.53
N GLY A 2 -8.53 -3.37 13.23
CA GLY A 2 -7.47 -2.76 12.42
C GLY A 2 -7.17 -1.33 12.86
N GLU A 3 -5.90 -0.97 12.84
CA GLU A 3 -5.41 0.32 13.29
C GLU A 3 -4.94 1.18 12.11
N LEU A 4 -4.99 2.50 12.31
CA LEU A 4 -4.39 3.47 11.39
C LEU A 4 -3.02 3.87 11.93
N HIS A 5 -1.97 3.57 11.19
CA HIS A 5 -0.61 3.93 11.48
C HIS A 5 -0.16 5.08 10.57
N ILE A 6 0.08 6.24 11.15
CA ILE A 6 0.63 7.39 10.41
C ILE A 6 2.16 7.34 10.56
N ILE A 7 2.86 7.24 9.43
CA ILE A 7 4.32 7.16 9.39
C ILE A 7 4.89 8.57 9.29
N ASP A 8 5.15 9.18 10.44
CA ASP A 8 5.62 10.56 10.59
C ASP A 8 7.15 10.72 10.57
N HIS A 9 7.84 9.66 10.11
CA HIS A 9 9.30 9.68 10.04
C HIS A 9 9.82 10.87 9.20
N PRO A 10 10.82 11.66 9.67
CA PRO A 10 11.29 12.89 9.01
C PRO A 10 11.65 12.71 7.53
N LEU A 11 12.27 11.59 7.14
CA LEU A 11 12.61 11.32 5.74
C LEU A 11 11.35 11.11 4.89
N VAL A 12 10.31 10.46 5.42
CA VAL A 12 9.04 10.27 4.72
C VAL A 12 8.36 11.62 4.52
N GLN A 13 8.29 12.44 5.57
CA GLN A 13 7.66 13.75 5.52
C GLN A 13 8.39 14.72 4.58
N HIS A 14 9.74 14.72 4.61
CA HIS A 14 10.54 15.51 3.70
C HIS A 14 10.28 15.15 2.22
N LYS A 15 10.32 13.86 1.90
CA LYS A 15 10.06 13.37 0.54
C LYS A 15 8.64 13.62 0.10
N LEU A 16 7.66 13.42 0.99
CA LEU A 16 6.25 13.69 0.73
C LEU A 16 6.01 15.18 0.44
N THR A 17 6.70 16.10 1.13
CA THR A 17 6.63 17.53 0.87
C THR A 17 7.07 17.87 -0.56
N ILE A 18 8.19 17.31 -1.02
CA ILE A 18 8.66 17.51 -2.40
C ILE A 18 7.66 16.89 -3.40
N MET A 19 7.16 15.70 -3.11
CA MET A 19 6.20 14.99 -3.96
C MET A 19 4.88 15.75 -4.13
N ARG A 20 4.41 16.45 -3.08
CA ARG A 20 3.19 17.26 -3.12
C ARG A 20 3.31 18.50 -4.01
N ASP A 21 4.52 19.06 -4.18
CA ASP A 21 4.72 20.26 -4.99
C ASP A 21 4.24 20.02 -6.43
N LYS A 22 3.40 20.93 -6.92
CA LYS A 22 2.84 20.88 -8.29
C LYS A 22 3.91 20.93 -9.39
N ASN A 23 5.10 21.47 -9.09
CA ASN A 23 6.21 21.58 -10.02
C ASN A 23 7.09 20.31 -10.05
N THR A 24 6.86 19.34 -9.16
CA THR A 24 7.58 18.06 -9.17
C THR A 24 7.20 17.27 -10.42
N GLY A 25 8.17 17.09 -11.31
CA GLY A 25 7.97 16.40 -12.59
C GLY A 25 7.74 14.89 -12.41
N THR A 26 7.25 14.25 -13.48
CA THR A 26 6.91 12.81 -13.49
C THR A 26 8.08 11.91 -13.05
N LYS A 27 9.32 12.22 -13.50
CA LYS A 27 10.50 11.43 -13.11
C LYS A 27 10.73 11.49 -11.61
N ASP A 28 10.82 12.68 -11.06
CA ASP A 28 11.11 12.89 -9.63
C ASP A 28 9.95 12.35 -8.77
N PHE A 29 8.71 12.49 -9.23
CA PHE A 29 7.54 11.91 -8.56
C PHE A 29 7.65 10.39 -8.43
N LYS A 30 8.07 9.68 -9.50
CA LYS A 30 8.28 8.22 -9.48
C LYS A 30 9.40 7.82 -8.53
N GLU A 31 10.53 8.52 -8.57
CA GLU A 31 11.68 8.26 -7.70
C GLU A 31 11.28 8.43 -6.24
N LEU A 32 10.63 9.55 -5.89
CA LEU A 32 10.11 9.80 -4.55
C LEU A 32 9.09 8.75 -4.10
N LEU A 33 8.19 8.32 -5.00
CA LEU A 33 7.21 7.27 -4.71
C LEU A 33 7.90 5.96 -4.33
N THR A 34 8.91 5.54 -5.09
CA THR A 34 9.70 4.34 -4.80
C THR A 34 10.42 4.45 -3.47
N GLU A 35 11.07 5.59 -3.20
CA GLU A 35 11.79 5.84 -1.95
C GLU A 35 10.87 5.85 -0.72
N ILE A 36 9.73 6.56 -0.81
CA ILE A 36 8.74 6.57 0.28
C ILE A 36 8.17 5.17 0.49
N SER A 37 7.82 4.46 -0.58
CA SER A 37 7.30 3.08 -0.49
C SER A 37 8.31 2.13 0.15
N THR A 38 9.61 2.32 -0.08
CA THR A 38 10.66 1.55 0.59
C THR A 38 10.67 1.84 2.10
N LEU A 39 10.67 3.12 2.50
CA LEU A 39 10.66 3.50 3.90
C LEU A 39 9.39 3.01 4.63
N MET A 40 8.24 3.19 4.01
CA MET A 40 6.97 2.71 4.55
C MET A 40 6.90 1.17 4.58
N GLY A 41 7.53 0.51 3.59
CA GLY A 41 7.69 -0.95 3.55
C GLY A 41 8.43 -1.49 4.75
N TYR A 42 9.45 -0.78 5.23
CA TYR A 42 10.16 -1.12 6.46
C TYR A 42 9.22 -1.07 7.68
N GLU A 43 8.38 -0.05 7.79
CA GLU A 43 7.44 0.08 8.91
C GLU A 43 6.31 -0.96 8.85
N ILE A 44 5.69 -1.19 7.70
CA ILE A 44 4.57 -2.14 7.57
C ILE A 44 4.99 -3.59 7.81
N THR A 45 6.28 -3.88 7.71
CA THR A 45 6.85 -5.22 7.95
C THR A 45 7.43 -5.41 9.36
N ARG A 46 7.29 -4.43 10.26
CA ARG A 46 7.88 -4.42 11.61
C ARG A 46 7.44 -5.57 12.50
N ASP A 47 6.24 -6.08 12.33
CA ASP A 47 5.62 -7.15 13.12
C ASP A 47 5.75 -8.54 12.48
N LEU A 48 6.58 -8.69 11.44
CA LEU A 48 6.80 -10.00 10.84
C LEU A 48 7.38 -10.97 11.87
N PRO A 49 6.78 -12.16 12.01
CA PRO A 49 7.24 -13.13 12.98
C PRO A 49 8.62 -13.69 12.61
N LEU A 50 9.44 -13.89 13.62
CA LEU A 50 10.76 -14.49 13.48
C LEU A 50 10.79 -15.89 14.13
N LYS A 51 11.61 -16.77 13.60
CA LYS A 51 11.98 -18.07 14.17
C LYS A 51 13.47 -18.17 14.38
N ASP A 52 13.87 -18.98 15.34
CA ASP A 52 15.27 -19.31 15.56
C ASP A 52 15.74 -20.33 14.53
N VAL A 53 16.96 -20.12 14.02
CA VAL A 53 17.65 -21.04 13.12
C VAL A 53 19.10 -21.19 13.56
N GLU A 54 19.60 -22.42 13.55
CA GLU A 54 21.02 -22.67 13.77
C GLU A 54 21.81 -22.32 12.52
N ILE A 55 22.83 -21.51 12.69
CA ILE A 55 23.76 -21.12 11.64
C ILE A 55 25.19 -21.28 12.09
N GLU A 56 26.12 -21.29 11.14
CA GLU A 56 27.56 -21.28 11.41
C GLU A 56 28.16 -20.04 10.78
N THR A 57 28.74 -19.22 11.63
CA THR A 57 29.54 -18.05 11.18
C THR A 57 30.96 -18.50 10.86
N PRO A 58 31.79 -17.67 10.23
CA PRO A 58 33.20 -17.98 10.06
C PRO A 58 33.99 -18.28 11.38
N ILE A 59 33.40 -17.96 12.53
CA ILE A 59 34.05 -18.08 13.84
C ILE A 59 33.48 -19.23 14.66
N CYS A 60 32.12 -19.38 14.71
CA CYS A 60 31.46 -20.36 15.56
C CYS A 60 30.02 -20.65 15.12
N LYS A 61 29.48 -21.75 15.66
CA LYS A 61 28.03 -22.03 15.60
C LYS A 61 27.28 -21.10 16.52
N THR A 62 26.13 -20.62 16.05
CA THR A 62 25.28 -19.73 16.82
C THR A 62 23.82 -19.84 16.35
N THR A 63 22.90 -19.16 17.05
CA THR A 63 21.49 -19.08 16.67
C THR A 63 21.23 -17.72 16.05
N GLY A 64 20.66 -17.72 14.85
CA GLY A 64 20.18 -16.53 14.13
C GLY A 64 18.67 -16.44 14.12
N LYS A 65 18.13 -15.41 13.46
CA LYS A 65 16.69 -15.19 13.28
C LYS A 65 16.35 -15.14 11.80
N GLU A 66 15.29 -15.83 11.39
CA GLU A 66 14.70 -15.77 10.06
C GLU A 66 13.22 -15.40 10.13
N ILE A 67 12.73 -14.72 9.10
CA ILE A 67 11.30 -14.46 8.99
C ILE A 67 10.56 -15.80 8.88
N SER A 68 9.53 -15.96 9.70
CA SER A 68 8.67 -17.14 9.72
C SER A 68 7.22 -16.78 9.35
N GLY A 69 6.35 -17.77 9.31
CA GLY A 69 4.93 -17.58 9.07
C GLY A 69 4.57 -17.30 7.61
N LYS A 70 3.54 -16.49 7.42
CA LYS A 70 2.99 -16.20 6.08
C LYS A 70 3.98 -15.37 5.26
N LYS A 71 4.23 -15.81 4.02
CA LYS A 71 5.00 -15.05 3.04
C LYS A 71 4.22 -13.83 2.57
N ILE A 72 4.90 -12.80 2.08
CA ILE A 72 4.28 -11.55 1.62
C ILE A 72 3.80 -11.67 0.18
N ALA A 73 2.66 -11.06 -0.11
CA ALA A 73 2.22 -10.72 -1.46
C ALA A 73 1.92 -9.22 -1.53
N ILE A 74 2.44 -8.56 -2.56
CA ILE A 74 2.21 -7.15 -2.85
C ILE A 74 1.10 -7.09 -3.90
N VAL A 75 0.04 -6.35 -3.63
CA VAL A 75 -1.12 -6.25 -4.53
C VAL A 75 -1.43 -4.77 -4.79
N PRO A 76 -0.89 -4.19 -5.87
CA PRO A 76 -1.26 -2.84 -6.27
C PRO A 76 -2.67 -2.77 -6.83
N VAL A 77 -3.40 -1.70 -6.49
CA VAL A 77 -4.60 -1.28 -7.20
C VAL A 77 -4.15 -0.52 -8.45
N LEU A 78 -4.51 -1.05 -9.62
CA LEU A 78 -4.15 -0.45 -10.89
C LEU A 78 -4.90 0.87 -11.10
N ARG A 79 -4.29 1.90 -11.68
CA ARG A 79 -2.90 1.97 -12.24
C ARG A 79 -1.89 2.46 -11.20
N ALA A 80 -2.30 3.41 -10.34
CA ALA A 80 -1.39 4.19 -9.49
C ALA A 80 -0.58 3.35 -8.50
N GLY A 81 -1.17 2.28 -7.93
CA GLY A 81 -0.48 1.38 -7.01
C GLY A 81 0.78 0.71 -7.58
N LEU A 82 0.90 0.59 -8.92
CA LEU A 82 2.09 0.03 -9.56
C LEU A 82 3.37 0.77 -9.18
N GLY A 83 3.29 2.08 -8.99
CA GLY A 83 4.47 2.88 -8.63
C GLY A 83 5.07 2.55 -7.26
N MET A 84 4.31 1.86 -6.38
CA MET A 84 4.77 1.49 -5.04
C MET A 84 5.47 0.13 -5.00
N VAL A 85 5.27 -0.71 -6.02
CA VAL A 85 5.70 -2.12 -6.02
C VAL A 85 7.21 -2.26 -5.95
N GLU A 86 7.95 -1.46 -6.73
CA GLU A 86 9.41 -1.53 -6.82
C GLU A 86 10.07 -1.25 -5.46
N GLY A 87 9.58 -0.21 -4.76
CA GLY A 87 10.08 0.13 -3.42
C GLY A 87 9.91 -1.01 -2.42
N LEU A 88 8.77 -1.69 -2.45
CA LEU A 88 8.51 -2.84 -1.58
C LEU A 88 9.32 -4.07 -1.96
N LEU A 89 9.50 -4.34 -3.25
CA LEU A 89 10.33 -5.46 -3.74
C LEU A 89 11.81 -5.27 -3.43
N THR A 90 12.28 -4.04 -3.31
CA THR A 90 13.66 -3.76 -2.85
C THR A 90 13.90 -4.30 -1.43
N LEU A 91 12.90 -4.25 -0.55
CA LEU A 91 13.00 -4.79 0.82
C LEU A 91 12.67 -6.27 0.89
N VAL A 92 11.69 -6.74 0.13
CA VAL A 92 11.22 -8.12 0.15
C VAL A 92 11.23 -8.70 -1.26
N PRO A 93 12.41 -8.98 -1.84
CA PRO A 93 12.53 -9.40 -3.24
C PRO A 93 11.88 -10.76 -3.54
N VAL A 94 11.59 -11.56 -2.52
CA VAL A 94 10.88 -12.84 -2.64
C VAL A 94 9.36 -12.73 -2.56
N ALA A 95 8.83 -11.51 -2.37
CA ALA A 95 7.39 -11.28 -2.36
C ALA A 95 6.79 -11.61 -3.74
N LYS A 96 5.60 -12.20 -3.74
CA LYS A 96 4.83 -12.36 -4.98
C LYS A 96 4.01 -11.11 -5.24
N VAL A 97 3.80 -10.81 -6.52
CA VAL A 97 2.98 -9.66 -6.92
C VAL A 97 1.70 -10.16 -7.59
N GLY A 98 0.57 -9.67 -7.10
CA GLY A 98 -0.72 -9.79 -7.76
C GLY A 98 -1.19 -8.41 -8.22
N HIS A 99 -2.24 -8.34 -9.02
CA HIS A 99 -2.78 -7.08 -9.52
C HIS A 99 -4.29 -7.08 -9.45
N ILE A 100 -4.86 -5.96 -9.04
CA ILE A 100 -6.30 -5.71 -9.05
C ILE A 100 -6.55 -4.44 -9.86
N GLY A 101 -7.35 -4.56 -10.92
CA GLY A 101 -7.81 -3.45 -11.73
C GLY A 101 -9.28 -3.14 -11.44
N LEU A 102 -9.52 -1.91 -11.02
CA LEU A 102 -10.84 -1.38 -10.74
C LEU A 102 -11.03 -0.08 -11.53
N TYR A 103 -12.21 0.10 -12.10
CA TYR A 103 -12.65 1.41 -12.58
C TYR A 103 -13.93 1.80 -11.85
N ARG A 104 -14.22 3.08 -11.84
CA ARG A 104 -15.47 3.59 -11.29
C ARG A 104 -16.48 3.67 -12.42
N ASP A 105 -17.60 2.96 -12.26
CA ASP A 105 -18.70 3.03 -13.21
C ASP A 105 -19.17 4.49 -13.34
N PRO A 106 -19.30 5.02 -14.56
CA PRO A 106 -19.64 6.43 -14.77
C PRO A 106 -21.08 6.78 -14.35
N GLU A 107 -22.00 5.82 -14.31
CA GLU A 107 -23.40 6.05 -13.95
C GLU A 107 -23.65 5.81 -12.46
N THR A 108 -23.17 4.67 -11.94
CA THR A 108 -23.43 4.27 -10.54
C THR A 108 -22.35 4.76 -9.56
N HIS A 109 -21.18 5.18 -10.05
CA HIS A 109 -19.99 5.51 -9.28
C HIS A 109 -19.45 4.35 -8.42
N GLU A 110 -19.96 3.14 -8.61
CA GLU A 110 -19.49 1.94 -7.91
C GLU A 110 -18.22 1.40 -8.55
N PRO A 111 -17.32 0.80 -7.73
CA PRO A 111 -16.10 0.18 -8.25
C PRO A 111 -16.43 -1.12 -8.98
N VAL A 112 -15.98 -1.22 -10.23
CA VAL A 112 -16.15 -2.40 -11.09
C VAL A 112 -14.79 -3.05 -11.35
N GLU A 113 -14.72 -4.37 -11.13
CA GLU A 113 -13.54 -5.17 -11.45
C GLU A 113 -13.39 -5.34 -12.96
N TYR A 114 -12.24 -4.99 -13.51
CA TYR A 114 -11.90 -5.35 -14.90
C TYR A 114 -10.69 -6.29 -15.00
N TYR A 115 -9.93 -6.43 -13.91
CA TYR A 115 -8.76 -7.31 -13.86
C TYR A 115 -8.46 -7.76 -12.44
N CYS A 116 -8.24 -9.06 -12.25
CA CYS A 116 -7.78 -9.62 -11.00
C CYS A 116 -6.89 -10.83 -11.25
N LYS A 117 -5.60 -10.67 -11.03
CA LYS A 117 -4.62 -11.76 -11.10
C LYS A 117 -3.82 -11.81 -9.80
N LEU A 118 -4.09 -12.80 -8.97
CA LEU A 118 -3.42 -12.98 -7.68
C LEU A 118 -2.56 -14.27 -7.70
N PRO A 119 -1.53 -14.36 -6.85
CA PRO A 119 -0.81 -15.61 -6.62
C PRO A 119 -1.76 -16.76 -6.26
N PHE A 120 -1.48 -17.97 -6.75
CA PHE A 120 -2.33 -19.14 -6.52
C PHE A 120 -2.45 -19.53 -5.05
N ASP A 121 -1.45 -19.18 -4.23
CA ASP A 121 -1.35 -19.45 -2.79
C ASP A 121 -1.61 -18.19 -1.94
N ILE A 122 -2.43 -17.27 -2.46
CA ILE A 122 -2.64 -15.94 -1.84
C ILE A 122 -3.24 -16.04 -0.44
N GLU A 123 -4.06 -17.05 -0.15
CA GLU A 123 -4.67 -17.30 1.16
C GLU A 123 -3.65 -17.62 2.25
N GLN A 124 -2.44 -18.10 1.84
CA GLN A 124 -1.34 -18.42 2.73
C GLN A 124 -0.39 -17.23 2.95
N ARG A 125 -0.74 -16.04 2.43
CA ARG A 125 0.15 -14.87 2.46
C ARG A 125 -0.43 -13.74 3.29
N THR A 126 0.46 -12.90 3.81
CA THR A 126 0.11 -11.56 4.25
C THR A 126 0.09 -10.66 3.02
N VAL A 127 -1.04 -10.05 2.73
CA VAL A 127 -1.20 -9.17 1.57
C VAL A 127 -0.94 -7.72 1.98
N ILE A 128 -0.04 -7.06 1.27
CA ILE A 128 0.12 -5.61 1.31
C ILE A 128 -0.61 -5.04 0.09
N LEU A 129 -1.78 -4.46 0.32
CA LEU A 129 -2.58 -3.77 -0.70
C LEU A 129 -2.05 -2.34 -0.87
N CYS A 130 -1.57 -2.00 -2.06
CA CYS A 130 -0.93 -0.71 -2.35
C CYS A 130 -1.83 0.16 -3.21
N ASP A 131 -2.15 1.35 -2.71
CA ASP A 131 -2.79 2.41 -3.46
C ASP A 131 -2.28 3.76 -2.93
N PRO A 132 -1.66 4.63 -3.71
CA PRO A 132 -1.13 5.89 -3.22
C PRO A 132 -2.14 6.77 -2.50
N MET A 133 -3.42 6.68 -2.86
CA MET A 133 -4.44 7.61 -2.37
C MET A 133 -5.66 6.88 -1.83
N LEU A 134 -5.90 7.02 -0.53
CA LEU A 134 -7.15 6.57 0.10
C LEU A 134 -8.11 7.77 0.22
N ALA A 135 -8.83 8.06 -0.86
CA ALA A 135 -9.80 9.18 -0.91
C ALA A 135 -11.16 8.78 -0.32
N THR A 136 -12.11 8.36 -1.15
CA THR A 136 -13.45 7.91 -0.68
C THR A 136 -13.46 6.49 -0.09
N GLY A 137 -12.38 5.73 -0.27
CA GLY A 137 -12.27 4.34 0.18
C GLY A 137 -13.03 3.31 -0.67
N GLY A 138 -13.77 3.73 -1.71
CA GLY A 138 -14.58 2.81 -2.52
C GLY A 138 -13.77 1.72 -3.21
N SER A 139 -12.78 2.11 -4.01
CA SER A 139 -11.90 1.16 -4.72
C SER A 139 -11.11 0.29 -3.75
N ALA A 140 -10.60 0.89 -2.66
CA ALA A 140 -9.84 0.16 -1.65
C ALA A 140 -10.71 -0.89 -0.93
N SER A 141 -11.95 -0.54 -0.53
CA SER A 141 -12.91 -1.47 0.10
C SER A 141 -13.28 -2.62 -0.85
N ALA A 142 -13.52 -2.32 -2.13
CA ALA A 142 -13.78 -3.35 -3.14
C ALA A 142 -12.58 -4.29 -3.31
N ALA A 143 -11.35 -3.75 -3.41
CA ALA A 143 -10.13 -4.55 -3.52
C ALA A 143 -9.94 -5.47 -2.31
N VAL A 144 -10.13 -4.96 -1.08
CA VAL A 144 -10.08 -5.78 0.14
C VAL A 144 -11.12 -6.89 0.11
N THR A 145 -12.37 -6.57 -0.31
CA THR A 145 -13.44 -7.57 -0.46
C THR A 145 -13.04 -8.69 -1.43
N MET A 146 -12.44 -8.33 -2.57
CA MET A 146 -11.97 -9.29 -3.58
C MET A 146 -10.88 -10.21 -3.03
N ILE A 147 -9.93 -9.65 -2.28
CA ILE A 147 -8.84 -10.40 -1.65
C ILE A 147 -9.41 -11.36 -0.58
N LYS A 148 -10.32 -10.89 0.28
CA LYS A 148 -10.99 -11.72 1.29
C LYS A 148 -11.78 -12.87 0.68
N LYS A 149 -12.47 -12.66 -0.45
CA LYS A 149 -13.16 -13.72 -1.20
C LYS A 149 -12.23 -14.84 -1.69
N ARG A 150 -10.91 -14.60 -1.76
CA ARG A 150 -9.88 -15.60 -2.07
C ARG A 150 -9.29 -16.27 -0.82
N GLY A 151 -9.92 -16.11 0.35
CA GLY A 151 -9.52 -16.77 1.60
C GLY A 151 -8.40 -16.07 2.38
N VAL A 152 -7.98 -14.88 1.97
CA VAL A 152 -6.93 -14.12 2.68
C VAL A 152 -7.47 -13.59 4.00
N THR A 153 -6.74 -13.84 5.08
CA THR A 153 -7.08 -13.41 6.44
C THR A 153 -6.12 -12.37 7.02
N SER A 154 -5.04 -12.05 6.32
CA SER A 154 -4.04 -11.08 6.77
C SER A 154 -3.82 -10.05 5.66
N ILE A 155 -4.40 -8.87 5.82
CA ILE A 155 -4.35 -7.77 4.85
C ILE A 155 -3.90 -6.52 5.58
N LYS A 156 -2.92 -5.83 5.01
CA LYS A 156 -2.46 -4.50 5.40
C LYS A 156 -2.57 -3.58 4.20
N MET A 157 -3.04 -2.37 4.42
CA MET A 157 -3.11 -1.35 3.36
C MET A 157 -1.95 -0.38 3.49
N LEU A 158 -1.38 0.02 2.36
CA LEU A 158 -0.30 0.99 2.26
C LEU A 158 -0.71 2.12 1.32
N ASN A 159 -0.83 3.32 1.88
CA ASN A 159 -1.23 4.53 1.16
C ASN A 159 -0.22 5.65 1.41
N LEU A 160 0.03 6.54 0.45
CA LEU A 160 0.82 7.75 0.71
C LEU A 160 0.01 8.77 1.50
N VAL A 161 -1.14 9.14 0.96
CA VAL A 161 -2.06 10.10 1.58
C VAL A 161 -3.45 9.49 1.71
N SER A 162 -4.10 9.79 2.82
CA SER A 162 -5.43 9.30 3.15
C SER A 162 -6.32 10.47 3.56
N ALA A 163 -7.61 10.39 3.25
CA ALA A 163 -8.63 11.26 3.80
C ALA A 163 -9.40 10.56 4.93
N PRO A 164 -9.93 11.28 5.93
CA PRO A 164 -10.74 10.72 7.00
C PRO A 164 -11.91 9.88 6.49
N GLU A 165 -12.57 10.33 5.42
CA GLU A 165 -13.71 9.64 4.81
C GLU A 165 -13.35 8.25 4.30
N GLY A 166 -12.16 8.12 3.67
CA GLY A 166 -11.65 6.83 3.21
C GLY A 166 -11.29 5.90 4.36
N VAL A 167 -10.64 6.44 5.39
CA VAL A 167 -10.28 5.70 6.60
C VAL A 167 -11.52 5.17 7.32
N GLU A 168 -12.54 6.01 7.49
CA GLU A 168 -13.81 5.63 8.13
C GLU A 168 -14.53 4.55 7.32
N ARG A 169 -14.51 4.64 6.00
CA ARG A 169 -15.08 3.61 5.13
C ARG A 169 -14.40 2.26 5.33
N ILE A 170 -13.06 2.23 5.31
CA ILE A 170 -12.32 0.98 5.54
C ILE A 170 -12.57 0.42 6.94
N ARG A 171 -12.59 1.24 7.97
CA ARG A 171 -12.92 0.82 9.34
C ARG A 171 -14.31 0.21 9.46
N ARG A 172 -15.29 0.76 8.75
CA ARG A 172 -16.66 0.26 8.73
C ARG A 172 -16.78 -1.05 7.96
N ASP A 173 -16.22 -1.10 6.75
CA ASP A 173 -16.39 -2.22 5.82
C ASP A 173 -15.44 -3.39 6.15
N HIS A 174 -14.25 -3.06 6.70
CA HIS A 174 -13.15 -4.02 6.96
C HIS A 174 -12.43 -3.70 8.27
N PRO A 175 -13.09 -3.86 9.43
CA PRO A 175 -12.55 -3.47 10.74
C PRO A 175 -11.33 -4.27 11.21
N ASP A 176 -10.92 -5.27 10.46
CA ASP A 176 -9.79 -6.16 10.70
C ASP A 176 -8.54 -5.79 9.87
N VAL A 177 -8.60 -4.76 9.03
CA VAL A 177 -7.51 -4.36 8.15
C VAL A 177 -6.71 -3.20 8.73
N ASP A 178 -5.41 -3.39 8.91
CA ASP A 178 -4.50 -2.32 9.31
C ASP A 178 -4.19 -1.41 8.12
N MET A 179 -4.21 -0.11 8.36
CA MET A 179 -3.91 0.93 7.38
C MET A 179 -2.63 1.67 7.76
N TYR A 180 -1.73 1.82 6.80
CA TYR A 180 -0.48 2.57 6.95
C TYR A 180 -0.48 3.71 5.94
N CYS A 181 -0.29 4.95 6.40
CA CYS A 181 -0.18 6.10 5.52
C CYS A 181 0.93 7.05 5.94
N ALA A 182 1.50 7.78 4.99
CA ALA A 182 2.49 8.81 5.29
C ALA A 182 1.82 10.09 5.81
N ALA A 183 0.57 10.36 5.42
CA ALA A 183 -0.20 11.46 5.97
C ALA A 183 -1.71 11.15 5.94
N LEU A 184 -2.39 11.57 7.00
CA LEU A 184 -3.85 11.74 7.02
C LEU A 184 -4.12 13.20 6.79
N ASP A 185 -4.71 13.52 5.65
CA ASP A 185 -5.04 14.88 5.22
C ASP A 185 -6.40 15.32 5.75
N ASP A 186 -6.80 16.59 5.49
CA ASP A 186 -7.93 17.22 6.19
C ASP A 186 -9.29 16.65 5.78
N HIS A 187 -9.57 16.58 4.46
CA HIS A 187 -10.89 16.18 3.93
C HIS A 187 -10.85 15.94 2.43
N LEU A 188 -11.99 15.55 1.87
CA LEU A 188 -12.21 15.52 0.42
C LEU A 188 -12.94 16.79 -0.04
N ASN A 189 -12.48 17.38 -1.16
CA ASN A 189 -13.22 18.47 -1.79
C ASN A 189 -14.46 17.95 -2.54
N GLU A 190 -15.22 18.87 -3.15
CA GLU A 190 -16.45 18.60 -3.94
C GLU A 190 -16.24 17.65 -5.12
N HIS A 191 -14.99 17.51 -5.60
CA HIS A 191 -14.61 16.58 -6.68
C HIS A 191 -13.97 15.30 -6.17
N ALA A 192 -14.08 15.03 -4.85
CA ALA A 192 -13.49 13.86 -4.17
C ALA A 192 -11.95 13.79 -4.24
N TYR A 193 -11.26 14.93 -4.41
CA TYR A 193 -9.82 15.01 -4.23
C TYR A 193 -9.47 15.25 -2.76
N ILE A 194 -8.39 14.62 -2.31
CA ILE A 194 -7.83 14.83 -0.97
C ILE A 194 -7.25 16.25 -0.88
N VAL A 195 -7.51 16.94 0.22
CA VAL A 195 -7.01 18.28 0.52
C VAL A 195 -6.15 18.24 1.78
N PRO A 196 -4.90 18.73 1.75
CA PRO A 196 -4.18 19.35 0.64
C PRO A 196 -3.79 18.36 -0.49
N GLY A 197 -3.70 17.05 -0.21
CA GLY A 197 -3.46 16.01 -1.19
C GLY A 197 -2.13 16.12 -1.95
N LEU A 198 -2.10 15.51 -3.12
CA LEU A 198 -0.98 15.56 -4.08
C LEU A 198 -1.47 15.53 -5.55
N GLY A 199 -2.74 15.82 -5.78
CA GLY A 199 -3.36 15.73 -7.11
C GLY A 199 -3.74 14.28 -7.46
N ASP A 200 -3.82 13.96 -8.76
CA ASP A 200 -4.01 12.58 -9.24
C ASP A 200 -2.66 11.87 -9.31
N ALA A 201 -2.48 10.87 -8.44
CA ALA A 201 -1.22 10.11 -8.38
C ALA A 201 -0.96 9.35 -9.68
N GLY A 202 -1.99 8.77 -10.30
CA GLY A 202 -1.85 8.04 -11.56
C GLY A 202 -1.35 8.92 -12.69
N ASP A 203 -1.94 10.09 -12.86
CA ASP A 203 -1.53 11.04 -13.88
C ASP A 203 -0.11 11.57 -13.63
N ARG A 204 0.24 11.85 -12.37
CA ARG A 204 1.59 12.29 -12.00
C ARG A 204 2.65 11.21 -12.18
N ILE A 205 2.32 9.92 -11.92
CA ILE A 205 3.23 8.78 -12.12
C ILE A 205 3.45 8.53 -13.61
N PHE A 206 2.39 8.59 -14.42
CA PHE A 206 2.44 8.15 -15.81
C PHE A 206 2.53 9.29 -16.83
N GLY A 207 2.41 10.53 -16.39
CA GLY A 207 2.46 11.70 -17.27
C GLY A 207 1.29 11.73 -18.25
N THR A 208 0.08 11.38 -17.78
CA THR A 208 -1.12 11.26 -18.63
C THR A 208 -1.97 12.52 -18.68
N LYS A 209 -1.54 13.58 -18.03
CA LYS A 209 -2.06 14.95 -18.17
C LYS A 209 -0.95 15.94 -18.35
#